data_fcecb1d47ab8457d1f196142e6221b2b
#
_entry.id   fcecb1d47ab8457d1f196142e6221b2b
#
_cell.length_a   1.000
_cell.length_b   1.000
_cell.length_c   1.000
_cell.angle_alpha   90.00
_cell.angle_beta   90.00
_cell.angle_gamma   90.00
#
_symmetry.space_group_name_H-M   'P 1'
#
loop_
_entity.id
_entity.type
_entity.pdbx_description
1 polymer ?
#
loop_
_entity_poly.entity_id
_entity_poly.type
_entity_poly.pdbx_seq_one_letter_code
_entity_poly.pdbx_strand_id
1 'polypeptide(L)'
;MKKPIIGIVGRIGTNAKGTELFYLFDRYRRAVIDFGGNPILILPPQNISYHKQQSFSEMEELTDGEKKMLEEQISLCDGILSPGGYKIFKYDRFILEYTAKHHIPTLAICVGMQAMAHNFQNHTLMAKDPCTIRHNQEQEKYCHEVIVEKESKLYQILKEERIKVNSLHSHFLENPGIYPISALSDDHQIEAI
;
A
#
# COMPACT_ATOMS: atom_id res chain seq x y z
N MET A 1 -25.75 10.31 -8.49
CA MET A 1 -25.16 9.82 -7.22
C MET A 1 -23.89 10.62 -6.93
N LYS A 2 -23.61 10.94 -5.67
CA LYS A 2 -22.36 11.59 -5.26
C LYS A 2 -21.22 10.62 -5.49
N LYS A 3 -20.11 11.08 -6.09
CA LYS A 3 -18.91 10.27 -6.29
C LYS A 3 -18.24 10.01 -4.95
N PRO A 4 -17.76 8.80 -4.66
CA PRO A 4 -17.03 8.53 -3.43
C PRO A 4 -15.72 9.32 -3.40
N ILE A 5 -15.39 9.86 -2.24
CA ILE A 5 -14.12 10.54 -1.99
C ILE A 5 -13.10 9.50 -1.57
N ILE A 6 -12.02 9.35 -2.33
CA ILE A 6 -10.95 8.41 -2.05
C ILE A 6 -9.70 9.15 -1.63
N GLY A 7 -9.31 8.96 -0.38
CA GLY A 7 -8.07 9.50 0.17
C GLY A 7 -6.88 8.68 -0.31
N ILE A 8 -5.94 9.31 -1.03
CA ILE A 8 -4.71 8.66 -1.47
C ILE A 8 -3.58 9.13 -0.56
N VAL A 9 -2.91 8.19 0.10
CA VAL A 9 -1.83 8.51 1.05
C VAL A 9 -0.61 9.02 0.30
N GLY A 10 -0.17 10.24 0.60
CA GLY A 10 1.02 10.85 0.03
C GLY A 10 2.30 10.17 0.50
N ARG A 11 3.33 10.21 -0.34
CA ARG A 11 4.66 9.68 -0.02
C ARG A 11 5.64 10.80 0.22
N ILE A 12 6.53 10.60 1.17
CA ILE A 12 7.63 11.51 1.50
C ILE A 12 8.84 11.14 0.65
N GLY A 13 9.56 12.13 0.13
CA GLY A 13 10.76 11.91 -0.64
C GLY A 13 11.58 13.17 -0.88
N THR A 14 12.58 13.04 -1.72
CA THR A 14 13.39 14.16 -2.21
C THR A 14 13.51 14.12 -3.73
N ASN A 15 13.58 15.28 -4.37
CA ASN A 15 13.92 15.35 -5.78
C ASN A 15 15.43 15.20 -6.01
N ALA A 16 15.86 15.20 -7.29
CA ALA A 16 17.25 15.08 -7.66
C ALA A 16 18.18 16.19 -7.10
N LYS A 17 17.61 17.33 -6.68
CA LYS A 17 18.35 18.45 -6.05
C LYS A 17 18.38 18.36 -4.53
N GLY A 18 17.82 17.29 -3.94
CA GLY A 18 17.72 17.12 -2.49
C GLY A 18 16.60 17.95 -1.83
N THR A 19 15.70 18.56 -2.61
CA THR A 19 14.55 19.28 -2.06
C THR A 19 13.53 18.27 -1.55
N GLU A 20 13.12 18.43 -0.32
CA GLU A 20 12.08 17.62 0.32
C GLU A 20 10.72 17.90 -0.33
N LEU A 21 9.95 16.85 -0.53
CA LEU A 21 8.64 16.91 -1.17
C LEU A 21 7.72 15.78 -0.74
N PHE A 22 6.43 16.02 -0.86
CA PHE A 22 5.44 14.98 -0.93
C PHE A 22 5.16 14.66 -2.39
N TYR A 23 5.00 13.37 -2.71
CA TYR A 23 4.72 12.95 -4.06
C TYR A 23 3.66 11.86 -4.12
N LEU A 24 3.03 11.75 -5.27
CA LEU A 24 2.11 10.69 -5.64
C LEU A 24 2.32 10.37 -7.13
N PHE A 25 2.45 9.11 -7.47
CA PHE A 25 2.45 8.71 -8.88
C PHE A 25 1.05 8.92 -9.47
N ASP A 26 0.98 9.65 -10.58
CA ASP A 26 -0.28 10.04 -11.24
C ASP A 26 -1.19 8.85 -11.59
N ARG A 27 -0.63 7.67 -11.81
CA ARG A 27 -1.39 6.44 -12.09
C ARG A 27 -2.43 6.11 -11.00
N TYR A 28 -2.15 6.38 -9.73
CA TYR A 28 -3.10 6.14 -8.64
C TYR A 28 -4.27 7.12 -8.70
N ARG A 29 -3.99 8.40 -8.94
CA ARG A 29 -5.02 9.42 -9.12
C ARG A 29 -5.91 9.08 -10.32
N ARG A 30 -5.31 8.70 -11.45
CA ARG A 30 -6.06 8.31 -12.66
C ARG A 30 -6.94 7.11 -12.40
N ALA A 31 -6.43 6.06 -11.77
CA ALA A 31 -7.21 4.89 -11.44
C ALA A 31 -8.47 5.24 -10.64
N VAL A 32 -8.35 6.08 -9.60
CA VAL A 32 -9.51 6.53 -8.82
C VAL A 32 -10.54 7.25 -9.70
N ILE A 33 -10.09 8.14 -10.60
CA ILE A 33 -10.98 8.89 -11.51
C ILE A 33 -11.66 7.96 -12.50
N ASP A 34 -10.90 7.05 -13.13
CA ASP A 34 -11.38 6.14 -14.16
C ASP A 34 -12.46 5.18 -13.62
N PHE A 35 -12.34 4.81 -12.34
CA PHE A 35 -13.36 4.03 -11.63
C PHE A 35 -14.44 4.87 -10.92
N GLY A 36 -14.54 6.16 -11.25
CA GLY A 36 -15.65 7.03 -10.85
C GLY A 36 -15.52 7.66 -9.46
N GLY A 37 -14.37 7.54 -8.80
CA GLY A 37 -14.08 8.19 -7.52
C GLY A 37 -13.62 9.65 -7.69
N ASN A 38 -13.58 10.36 -6.57
CA ASN A 38 -13.02 11.70 -6.43
C ASN A 38 -11.76 11.63 -5.55
N PRO A 39 -10.54 11.72 -6.13
CA PRO A 39 -9.31 11.56 -5.36
C PRO A 39 -8.97 12.82 -4.57
N ILE A 40 -8.61 12.64 -3.30
CA ILE A 40 -7.96 13.67 -2.48
C ILE A 40 -6.63 13.13 -1.95
N LEU A 41 -5.68 14.01 -1.68
CA LEU A 41 -4.39 13.63 -1.12
C LEU A 41 -4.45 13.68 0.41
N ILE A 42 -4.12 12.58 1.07
CA ILE A 42 -3.85 12.54 2.51
C ILE A 42 -2.39 12.94 2.71
N LEU A 43 -2.16 14.05 3.37
CA LEU A 43 -0.81 14.54 3.66
C LEU A 43 -0.35 14.03 5.03
N PRO A 44 0.73 13.22 5.06
CA PRO A 44 1.32 12.79 6.33
C PRO A 44 1.78 14.02 7.15
N PRO A 45 1.45 14.07 8.44
CA PRO A 45 1.79 15.20 9.29
C PRO A 45 3.23 15.17 9.81
N GLN A 46 3.88 14.01 9.74
CA GLN A 46 5.24 13.82 10.24
C GLN A 46 6.27 14.65 9.49
N ASN A 47 7.37 14.98 10.19
CA ASN A 47 8.49 15.66 9.60
C ASN A 47 9.06 14.88 8.41
N ILE A 48 9.21 15.53 7.28
CA ILE A 48 9.67 14.92 6.02
C ILE A 48 11.08 14.33 6.12
N SER A 49 11.90 14.77 7.07
CA SER A 49 13.24 14.23 7.30
C SER A 49 13.26 12.74 7.66
N TYR A 50 12.14 12.16 8.05
CA TYR A 50 12.02 10.74 8.35
C TYR A 50 12.36 9.83 7.16
N HIS A 51 12.26 10.30 5.94
CA HIS A 51 12.69 9.52 4.78
C HIS A 51 14.19 9.19 4.79
N LYS A 52 14.99 9.96 5.54
CA LYS A 52 16.45 9.75 5.70
C LYS A 52 16.78 8.66 6.71
N GLN A 53 15.86 8.31 7.60
CA GLN A 53 16.06 7.26 8.59
C GLN A 53 16.13 5.89 7.94
N GLN A 54 17.00 5.01 8.45
CA GLN A 54 17.31 3.74 7.79
C GLN A 54 16.26 2.66 8.05
N SER A 55 15.73 2.57 9.26
CA SER A 55 14.79 1.54 9.65
C SER A 55 13.48 2.10 10.22
N PHE A 56 12.43 1.29 10.14
CA PHE A 56 11.12 1.64 10.71
C PHE A 56 11.18 1.81 12.23
N SER A 57 12.02 1.02 12.92
CA SER A 57 12.16 1.08 14.38
C SER A 57 12.84 2.37 14.87
N GLU A 58 13.65 3.00 14.03
CA GLU A 58 14.34 4.26 14.36
C GLU A 58 13.43 5.49 14.18
N MET A 59 12.30 5.32 13.50
CA MET A 59 11.35 6.43 13.31
C MET A 59 10.61 6.71 14.62
N GLU A 60 10.47 7.99 14.93
CA GLU A 60 9.63 8.43 16.04
C GLU A 60 8.18 8.02 15.82
N GLU A 61 7.49 7.70 16.89
CA GLU A 61 6.05 7.45 16.85
C GLU A 61 5.30 8.74 16.60
N LEU A 62 4.10 8.62 16.02
CA LEU A 62 3.21 9.77 15.85
C LEU A 62 2.78 10.32 17.20
N THR A 63 2.85 11.62 17.35
CA THR A 63 2.22 12.33 18.46
C THR A 63 0.69 12.23 18.37
N ASP A 64 0.00 12.46 19.48
CA ASP A 64 -1.46 12.46 19.49
C ASP A 64 -2.06 13.56 18.58
N GLY A 65 -1.37 14.68 18.46
CA GLY A 65 -1.75 15.76 17.53
C GLY A 65 -1.66 15.31 16.06
N GLU A 66 -0.59 14.61 15.67
CA GLU A 66 -0.40 14.07 14.32
C GLU A 66 -1.43 12.98 13.99
N LYS A 67 -1.72 12.09 14.96
CA LYS A 67 -2.77 11.08 14.81
C LYS A 67 -4.12 11.75 14.56
N LYS A 68 -4.47 12.77 15.36
CA LYS A 68 -5.71 13.50 15.19
C LYS A 68 -5.81 14.20 13.83
N MET A 69 -4.73 14.78 13.33
CA MET A 69 -4.71 15.38 11.99
C MET A 69 -5.00 14.33 10.90
N LEU A 70 -4.45 13.12 11.02
CA LEU A 70 -4.73 12.02 10.09
C LEU A 70 -6.19 11.55 10.19
N GLU A 71 -6.71 11.40 11.40
CA GLU A 71 -8.13 11.03 11.64
C GLU A 71 -9.08 12.03 10.98
N GLU A 72 -8.81 13.32 11.12
CA GLU A 72 -9.60 14.40 10.51
C GLU A 72 -9.55 14.31 8.97
N GLN A 73 -8.37 14.08 8.37
CA GLN A 73 -8.26 13.88 6.92
C GLN A 73 -8.99 12.62 6.43
N ILE A 74 -8.85 11.50 7.14
CA ILE A 74 -9.51 10.23 6.82
C ILE A 74 -11.02 10.36 6.92
N SER A 75 -11.54 11.12 7.88
CA SER A 75 -12.97 11.33 8.07
C SER A 75 -13.67 11.99 6.88
N LEU A 76 -12.92 12.64 6.00
CA LEU A 76 -13.44 13.22 4.75
C LEU A 76 -13.60 12.20 3.62
N CYS A 77 -13.11 10.96 3.80
CA CYS A 77 -13.01 9.96 2.77
C CYS A 77 -14.04 8.85 2.94
N ASP A 78 -14.59 8.37 1.82
CA ASP A 78 -15.41 7.17 1.76
C ASP A 78 -14.56 5.90 1.65
N GLY A 79 -13.25 6.04 1.35
CA GLY A 79 -12.29 4.95 1.30
C GLY A 79 -10.87 5.48 1.16
N ILE A 80 -9.88 4.61 1.44
CA ILE A 80 -8.45 4.95 1.42
C ILE A 80 -7.71 4.08 0.41
N LEU A 81 -6.78 4.70 -0.33
CA LEU A 81 -5.79 4.02 -1.15
C LEU A 81 -4.39 4.28 -0.55
N SER A 82 -3.75 3.22 -0.05
CA SER A 82 -2.36 3.25 0.39
C SER A 82 -1.46 2.78 -0.77
N PRO A 83 -0.71 3.69 -1.42
CA PRO A 83 0.04 3.37 -2.63
C PRO A 83 1.36 2.67 -2.34
N GLY A 84 1.97 2.13 -3.39
CA GLY A 84 3.35 1.65 -3.37
C GLY A 84 4.37 2.75 -3.08
N GLY A 85 5.58 2.36 -2.75
CA GLY A 85 6.69 3.25 -2.42
C GLY A 85 7.96 2.48 -2.10
N TYR A 86 8.95 3.17 -1.52
CA TYR A 86 10.24 2.59 -1.20
C TYR A 86 10.42 2.25 0.29
N LYS A 87 9.55 2.75 1.15
CA LYS A 87 9.68 2.64 2.60
C LYS A 87 8.31 2.67 3.28
N ILE A 88 8.19 1.96 4.39
CA ILE A 88 7.04 2.03 5.29
C ILE A 88 7.33 3.10 6.34
N PHE A 89 6.37 3.96 6.61
CA PHE A 89 6.43 5.01 7.63
C PHE A 89 5.45 4.74 8.77
N LYS A 90 5.64 5.40 9.90
CA LYS A 90 4.74 5.30 11.07
C LYS A 90 3.31 5.74 10.74
N TYR A 91 3.14 6.72 9.86
CA TYR A 91 1.82 7.14 9.41
C TYR A 91 1.12 6.09 8.54
N ASP A 92 1.85 5.30 7.74
CA ASP A 92 1.25 4.18 6.99
C ASP A 92 0.60 3.18 7.95
N ARG A 93 1.35 2.79 8.98
CA ARG A 93 0.88 1.90 10.01
C ARG A 93 -0.37 2.45 10.69
N PHE A 94 -0.30 3.69 11.15
CA PHE A 94 -1.42 4.33 11.84
C PHE A 94 -2.68 4.38 10.97
N ILE A 95 -2.55 4.81 9.71
CA ILE A 95 -3.67 4.89 8.77
C ILE A 95 -4.32 3.51 8.58
N LEU A 96 -3.52 2.47 8.35
CA LEU A 96 -4.02 1.12 8.11
C LEU A 96 -4.67 0.51 9.36
N GLU A 97 -4.09 0.70 10.54
CA GLU A 97 -4.70 0.29 11.81
C GLU A 97 -6.03 1.03 12.07
N TYR A 98 -6.04 2.35 11.84
CA TYR A 98 -7.23 3.17 12.02
C TYR A 98 -8.35 2.76 11.07
N THR A 99 -8.05 2.61 9.79
CA THR A 99 -9.05 2.21 8.79
C THR A 99 -9.60 0.82 9.04
N ALA A 100 -8.76 -0.13 9.44
CA ALA A 100 -9.20 -1.48 9.81
C ALA A 100 -10.13 -1.45 11.03
N LYS A 101 -9.76 -0.72 12.09
CA LYS A 101 -10.54 -0.56 13.31
C LYS A 101 -11.92 0.07 13.06
N HIS A 102 -11.98 1.03 12.14
CA HIS A 102 -13.20 1.78 11.83
C HIS A 102 -13.95 1.25 10.59
N HIS A 103 -13.54 0.08 10.05
CA HIS A 103 -14.14 -0.56 8.87
C HIS A 103 -14.21 0.34 7.64
N ILE A 104 -13.22 1.22 7.46
CA ILE A 104 -13.12 2.09 6.29
C ILE A 104 -12.54 1.28 5.12
N PRO A 105 -13.22 1.22 3.96
CA PRO A 105 -12.72 0.50 2.80
C PRO A 105 -11.31 0.97 2.43
N THR A 106 -10.36 0.03 2.33
CA THR A 106 -8.96 0.35 2.09
C THR A 106 -8.36 -0.58 1.04
N LEU A 107 -7.74 0.00 0.01
CA LEU A 107 -6.91 -0.72 -0.95
C LEU A 107 -5.44 -0.37 -0.70
N ALA A 108 -4.65 -1.37 -0.35
CA ALA A 108 -3.21 -1.23 -0.11
C ALA A 108 -2.41 -1.90 -1.24
N ILE A 109 -1.46 -1.20 -1.84
CA ILE A 109 -0.72 -1.65 -3.03
C ILE A 109 0.78 -1.69 -2.72
N CYS A 110 1.46 -2.81 -3.04
CA CYS A 110 2.91 -2.99 -2.89
C CYS A 110 3.35 -2.70 -1.44
N VAL A 111 4.14 -1.66 -1.20
CA VAL A 111 4.54 -1.21 0.14
C VAL A 111 3.35 -1.00 1.06
N GLY A 112 2.21 -0.53 0.54
CA GLY A 112 0.98 -0.41 1.32
C GLY A 112 0.47 -1.77 1.83
N MET A 113 0.46 -2.79 0.97
CA MET A 113 0.11 -4.17 1.37
C MET A 113 1.12 -4.73 2.40
N GLN A 114 2.41 -4.50 2.17
CA GLN A 114 3.46 -4.92 3.10
C GLN A 114 3.31 -4.23 4.47
N ALA A 115 2.98 -2.94 4.48
CA ALA A 115 2.70 -2.21 5.71
C ALA A 115 1.47 -2.76 6.45
N MET A 116 0.45 -3.18 5.70
CA MET A 116 -0.76 -3.78 6.25
C MET A 116 -0.46 -5.10 6.98
N ALA A 117 0.30 -6.01 6.38
CA ALA A 117 0.72 -7.24 7.03
C ALA A 117 1.65 -6.99 8.23
N HIS A 118 2.51 -5.99 8.16
CA HIS A 118 3.44 -5.62 9.23
C HIS A 118 2.72 -5.05 10.46
N ASN A 119 1.57 -4.42 10.30
CA ASN A 119 0.82 -3.78 11.40
C ASN A 119 0.34 -4.74 12.48
N PHE A 120 0.11 -6.00 12.13
CA PHE A 120 -0.47 -6.99 13.04
C PHE A 120 0.54 -8.02 13.57
N GLN A 121 1.80 -7.89 13.15
CA GLN A 121 2.88 -8.75 13.66
C GLN A 121 4.17 -7.96 13.82
N ASN A 122 4.83 -8.15 14.97
CA ASN A 122 6.09 -7.46 15.28
C ASN A 122 7.28 -7.87 14.38
N HIS A 123 7.13 -8.82 13.48
CA HIS A 123 8.22 -9.43 12.71
C HIS A 123 7.81 -9.92 11.31
N THR A 124 7.06 -9.12 10.56
CA THR A 124 6.90 -9.45 9.14
C THR A 124 8.19 -9.13 8.41
N LEU A 125 8.98 -10.15 8.17
CA LEU A 125 10.22 -10.03 7.40
C LEU A 125 9.86 -9.92 5.93
N MET A 126 10.34 -8.85 5.29
CA MET A 126 10.36 -8.77 3.84
C MET A 126 11.69 -9.37 3.39
N ALA A 127 11.66 -10.61 2.93
CA ALA A 127 12.84 -11.24 2.37
C ALA A 127 13.24 -10.60 1.04
N LYS A 128 14.52 -10.57 0.77
CA LYS A 128 15.00 -10.38 -0.60
C LYS A 128 14.66 -11.62 -1.40
N ASP A 129 14.19 -11.37 -2.59
CA ASP A 129 13.69 -12.32 -3.57
C ASP A 129 14.51 -13.62 -3.73
N PRO A 130 13.99 -14.79 -3.35
CA PRO A 130 14.54 -16.08 -3.76
C PRO A 130 13.93 -16.58 -5.09
N CYS A 131 13.23 -15.74 -5.85
CA CYS A 131 12.28 -16.16 -6.87
C CYS A 131 12.88 -16.69 -8.16
N THR A 132 12.17 -17.63 -8.74
CA THR A 132 12.44 -18.14 -10.09
C THR A 132 11.83 -17.24 -11.17
N ILE A 133 10.83 -16.42 -10.81
CA ILE A 133 10.18 -15.45 -11.68
C ILE A 133 10.73 -14.04 -11.40
N ARG A 134 10.92 -13.27 -12.45
CA ARG A 134 11.39 -11.89 -12.31
C ARG A 134 10.22 -10.95 -12.00
N HIS A 135 10.12 -10.47 -10.75
CA HIS A 135 9.05 -9.60 -10.25
C HIS A 135 9.33 -8.09 -10.38
N ASN A 136 10.49 -7.70 -10.88
CA ASN A 136 10.83 -6.29 -11.07
C ASN A 136 11.05 -5.96 -12.54
N GLN A 137 9.96 -5.66 -13.26
CA GLN A 137 9.94 -5.45 -14.71
C GLN A 137 9.12 -4.20 -15.07
N GLU A 138 9.71 -3.03 -14.93
CA GLU A 138 9.03 -1.74 -15.10
C GLU A 138 8.47 -1.51 -16.50
N GLN A 139 9.11 -2.09 -17.52
CA GLN A 139 8.74 -1.85 -18.93
C GLN A 139 7.72 -2.86 -19.45
N GLU A 140 7.45 -3.92 -18.71
CA GLU A 140 6.52 -4.95 -19.14
C GLU A 140 5.10 -4.64 -18.67
N LYS A 141 4.14 -4.73 -19.57
CA LYS A 141 2.72 -4.58 -19.22
C LYS A 141 2.25 -5.71 -18.33
N TYR A 142 2.73 -6.93 -18.59
CA TYR A 142 2.44 -8.13 -17.80
C TYR A 142 3.74 -8.89 -17.57
N CYS A 143 4.05 -9.19 -16.33
CA CYS A 143 5.29 -9.84 -15.93
C CYS A 143 5.12 -11.33 -15.68
N HIS A 144 4.04 -11.70 -15.01
CA HIS A 144 3.72 -13.08 -14.66
C HIS A 144 2.22 -13.26 -14.45
N GLU A 145 1.81 -14.49 -14.16
CA GLU A 145 0.45 -14.80 -13.73
C GLU A 145 0.38 -14.96 -12.22
N VAL A 146 -0.79 -14.71 -11.69
CA VAL A 146 -1.12 -15.01 -10.29
C VAL A 146 -2.39 -15.88 -10.23
N ILE A 147 -2.41 -16.77 -9.25
CA ILE A 147 -3.56 -17.62 -8.93
C ILE A 147 -4.33 -16.95 -7.81
N VAL A 148 -5.59 -16.63 -8.08
CA VAL A 148 -6.49 -15.95 -7.13
C VAL A 148 -7.31 -16.98 -6.37
N GLU A 149 -7.28 -16.89 -5.06
CA GLU A 149 -8.02 -17.79 -4.17
C GLU A 149 -9.53 -17.56 -4.29
N LYS A 150 -10.30 -18.63 -4.59
CA LYS A 150 -11.76 -18.56 -4.86
C LYS A 150 -12.59 -17.99 -3.71
N GLU A 151 -12.19 -18.25 -2.49
CA GLU A 151 -12.86 -17.77 -1.29
C GLU A 151 -12.50 -16.32 -0.95
N SER A 152 -11.55 -15.72 -1.69
CA SER A 152 -11.08 -14.36 -1.42
C SER A 152 -12.07 -13.29 -1.89
N LYS A 153 -11.99 -12.12 -1.24
CA LYS A 153 -12.68 -10.92 -1.72
C LYS A 153 -12.19 -10.48 -3.09
N LEU A 154 -10.91 -10.71 -3.38
CA LEU A 154 -10.30 -10.40 -4.68
C LEU A 154 -10.97 -11.20 -5.79
N TYR A 155 -11.21 -12.51 -5.59
CA TYR A 155 -11.95 -13.33 -6.55
C TYR A 155 -13.40 -12.86 -6.73
N GLN A 156 -14.06 -12.45 -5.64
CA GLN A 156 -15.43 -11.92 -5.74
C GLN A 156 -15.52 -10.66 -6.62
N ILE A 157 -14.44 -9.89 -6.70
CA ILE A 157 -14.35 -8.68 -7.53
C ILE A 157 -13.99 -9.03 -8.98
N LEU A 158 -12.94 -9.84 -9.18
CA LEU A 158 -12.37 -10.12 -10.50
C LEU A 158 -13.11 -11.21 -11.26
N LYS A 159 -13.64 -12.23 -10.57
CA LYS A 159 -14.30 -13.43 -11.12
C LYS A 159 -13.38 -14.27 -12.02
N GLU A 160 -12.08 -14.18 -11.81
CA GLU A 160 -11.04 -14.89 -12.54
C GLU A 160 -10.10 -15.59 -11.56
N GLU A 161 -9.79 -16.88 -11.83
CA GLU A 161 -8.89 -17.67 -11.01
C GLU A 161 -7.41 -17.41 -11.34
N ARG A 162 -7.14 -16.93 -12.55
CA ARG A 162 -5.79 -16.70 -13.04
C ARG A 162 -5.76 -15.41 -13.84
N ILE A 163 -4.90 -14.50 -13.43
CA ILE A 163 -4.77 -13.19 -14.06
C ILE A 163 -3.31 -12.88 -14.34
N LYS A 164 -3.07 -12.13 -15.41
CA LYS A 164 -1.76 -11.57 -15.73
C LYS A 164 -1.59 -10.23 -15.05
N VAL A 165 -0.48 -10.06 -14.34
CA VAL A 165 -0.18 -8.84 -13.59
C VAL A 165 1.11 -8.17 -14.04
N ASN A 166 1.16 -6.85 -13.87
CA ASN A 166 2.43 -6.13 -13.85
C ASN A 166 3.12 -6.37 -12.49
N SER A 167 4.43 -6.30 -12.45
CA SER A 167 5.19 -6.47 -11.22
C SER A 167 6.38 -5.53 -11.17
N LEU A 168 6.52 -4.83 -10.04
CA LEU A 168 7.57 -3.84 -9.81
C LEU A 168 7.97 -3.86 -8.33
N HIS A 169 8.39 -5.03 -7.84
CA HIS A 169 8.86 -5.17 -6.48
C HIS A 169 10.09 -6.09 -6.39
N SER A 170 10.89 -5.88 -5.35
CA SER A 170 12.09 -6.64 -5.04
C SER A 170 12.03 -7.23 -3.62
N HIS A 171 10.90 -7.10 -2.95
CA HIS A 171 10.66 -7.60 -1.61
C HIS A 171 9.32 -8.33 -1.58
N PHE A 172 9.28 -9.42 -0.85
CA PHE A 172 8.12 -10.30 -0.70
C PHE A 172 7.61 -10.27 0.72
N LEU A 173 6.36 -10.65 0.83
CA LEU A 173 5.70 -10.89 2.09
C LEU A 173 5.87 -12.37 2.44
N GLU A 174 6.71 -12.69 3.43
CA GLU A 174 6.87 -14.07 3.92
C GLU A 174 5.66 -14.54 4.74
N ASN A 175 4.99 -13.61 5.41
CA ASN A 175 3.87 -13.92 6.29
C ASN A 175 2.77 -12.87 6.12
N PRO A 176 1.54 -13.29 5.77
CA PRO A 176 0.42 -12.37 5.59
C PRO A 176 -0.14 -11.81 6.90
N GLY A 177 0.38 -12.25 8.04
CA GLY A 177 -0.15 -11.89 9.34
C GLY A 177 -1.50 -12.53 9.63
N ILE A 178 -2.46 -11.71 10.00
CA ILE A 178 -3.84 -12.16 10.26
C ILE A 178 -4.70 -12.20 8.98
N TYR A 179 -4.16 -11.73 7.86
CA TYR A 179 -4.91 -11.67 6.61
C TYR A 179 -4.84 -13.00 5.87
N PRO A 180 -5.95 -13.48 5.30
CA PRO A 180 -5.93 -14.62 4.40
C PRO A 180 -5.18 -14.25 3.11
N ILE A 181 -4.42 -15.20 2.58
CA ILE A 181 -3.81 -15.06 1.26
C ILE A 181 -4.93 -15.03 0.22
N SER A 182 -4.90 -14.02 -0.64
CA SER A 182 -5.89 -13.83 -1.71
C SER A 182 -5.34 -14.17 -3.09
N ALA A 183 -4.02 -14.08 -3.29
CA ALA A 183 -3.37 -14.54 -4.52
C ALA A 183 -1.90 -14.92 -4.30
N LEU A 184 -1.44 -15.88 -5.09
CA LEU A 184 -0.06 -16.36 -5.16
C LEU A 184 0.44 -16.32 -6.61
N SER A 185 1.73 -16.02 -6.80
CA SER A 185 2.40 -16.22 -8.07
C SER A 185 2.70 -17.71 -8.30
N ASP A 186 3.08 -18.10 -9.53
CA ASP A 186 3.43 -19.49 -9.85
C ASP A 186 4.67 -20.01 -9.08
N ASP A 187 5.53 -19.11 -8.58
CA ASP A 187 6.63 -19.42 -7.66
C ASP A 187 6.27 -19.25 -6.18
N HIS A 188 4.96 -19.26 -5.89
CA HIS A 188 4.38 -19.27 -4.54
C HIS A 188 4.64 -18.02 -3.69
N GLN A 189 4.98 -16.89 -4.30
CA GLN A 189 5.06 -15.63 -3.56
C GLN A 189 3.68 -15.05 -3.28
N ILE A 190 3.51 -14.40 -2.13
CA ILE A 190 2.24 -13.76 -1.76
C ILE A 190 2.10 -12.45 -2.56
N GLU A 191 1.12 -12.41 -3.45
CA GLU A 191 0.82 -11.28 -4.33
C GLU A 191 -0.38 -10.46 -3.85
N ALA A 192 -1.28 -11.08 -3.07
CA ALA A 192 -2.41 -10.39 -2.43
C ALA A 192 -2.83 -11.06 -1.11
N ILE A 193 -3.29 -10.25 -0.18
CA ILE A 193 -3.85 -10.64 1.11
C ILE A 193 -5.21 -10.01 1.32
#